data_f69687418ad21e80cc10b743c9c6b393
#
_entry.id   f69687418ad21e80cc10b743c9c6b393
#
_cell.length_a   1.000
_cell.length_b   1.000
_cell.length_c   1.000
_cell.angle_alpha   90.00
_cell.angle_beta   90.00
_cell.angle_gamma   90.00
#
_symmetry.space_group_name_H-M   'P 1'
#
loop_
_entity.id
_entity.type
_entity.pdbx_description
1 polymer ?
#
loop_
_entity_poly.entity_id
_entity_poly.type
_entity_poly.pdbx_seq_one_letter_code
_entity_poly.pdbx_strand_id
1 'polypeptide(L)'
;MARLIAAAVLALSGAAAQAADFALLRWTEDHRDLADPAHQATPLDGLKHIALGDDSAHYLSLGGQLRLKGLSLDAPLFGLGAAGADGYWFQRLNLHGDWHAGPHLRVFVEIGDARVHGKDAPATIVDANRADLQLAFADFNVEIAGNPLLLRLGRQELAFDNWQRFVAVREGPNVRRAFDGVRLIGSVGGYELTAFAMDAVANRNDEAFDDRDNPGLQFSGLRIRSGSAGTKYLDGYWYRYSRADAPFGGMRAQERRDAFGLQSAGRLGRFDWDAEAQYQVGEFGDSDIRAWAIGNVFGYSFPGPAWKPRLSLQLDAASGDRHAGDDRLETFNPLFSRGSYFSQSGLTDFSNLVNTGLFLSVRPTSPLTLGFGGGRMARQTRADAAYAQPLLPIPRSTIADKHIGDYWRFNASYRCNRHLTLSSELLHYVPSAGLREVGADTVHYAEVVAKLLF
;
A
#
# COMPACT_ATOMS: atom_id res chain seq x y z
N MET A 1 25.87 -12.34 11.00
CA MET A 1 24.48 -12.23 10.51
C MET A 1 24.18 -13.14 9.30
N ALA A 2 24.98 -13.15 8.23
CA ALA A 2 24.74 -14.03 7.05
C ALA A 2 24.65 -15.54 7.37
N ARG A 3 25.36 -16.03 8.38
CA ARG A 3 25.35 -17.46 8.79
C ARG A 3 24.09 -17.88 9.58
N LEU A 4 23.41 -16.97 10.26
CA LEU A 4 22.14 -17.22 10.96
C LEU A 4 20.94 -17.23 9.99
N ILE A 5 21.00 -16.44 8.92
CA ILE A 5 19.98 -16.43 7.85
C ILE A 5 20.07 -17.74 7.04
N ALA A 6 21.29 -18.23 6.76
CA ALA A 6 21.50 -19.49 6.06
C ALA A 6 21.00 -20.72 6.85
N ALA A 7 21.07 -20.70 8.17
CA ALA A 7 20.59 -21.79 9.02
C ALA A 7 19.06 -21.87 9.10
N ALA A 8 18.35 -20.73 9.05
CA ALA A 8 16.88 -20.69 9.04
C ALA A 8 16.29 -21.13 7.68
N VAL A 9 17.02 -20.92 6.57
CA VAL A 9 16.59 -21.32 5.23
C VAL A 9 16.67 -22.84 5.01
N LEU A 10 17.60 -23.54 5.64
CA LEU A 10 17.80 -24.97 5.46
C LEU A 10 16.78 -25.87 6.21
N ALA A 11 16.07 -25.34 7.18
CA ALA A 11 15.11 -26.12 7.98
C ALA A 11 13.68 -26.19 7.36
N LEU A 12 13.41 -25.44 6.28
CA LEU A 12 12.07 -25.28 5.69
C LEU A 12 11.87 -25.97 4.32
N SER A 13 12.80 -26.82 3.91
CA SER A 13 12.71 -27.54 2.62
C SER A 13 12.07 -28.92 2.82
N GLY A 14 10.75 -28.98 2.89
CA GLY A 14 10.04 -30.26 2.94
C GLY A 14 8.54 -30.14 2.69
N ALA A 15 8.06 -30.86 1.68
CA ALA A 15 6.69 -31.24 1.35
C ALA A 15 5.73 -30.14 0.86
N ALA A 16 5.27 -30.34 -0.39
CA ALA A 16 4.20 -29.58 -1.01
C ALA A 16 2.83 -30.09 -0.53
N ALA A 17 2.34 -29.55 0.57
CA ALA A 17 0.93 -29.51 0.86
C ALA A 17 0.40 -28.12 0.46
N GLN A 18 -0.80 -28.05 -0.12
CA GLN A 18 -1.46 -26.77 -0.43
C GLN A 18 -1.87 -26.10 0.90
N ALA A 19 -0.90 -25.43 1.52
CA ALA A 19 -1.18 -24.56 2.66
C ALA A 19 -1.66 -23.20 2.15
N ALA A 20 -2.59 -22.57 2.86
CA ALA A 20 -3.08 -21.25 2.56
C ALA A 20 -1.92 -20.25 2.39
N ASP A 21 -1.92 -19.47 1.31
CA ASP A 21 -0.94 -18.40 1.11
C ASP A 21 -1.17 -17.31 2.17
N PHE A 22 -0.10 -16.76 2.74
CA PHE A 22 -0.19 -15.68 3.71
C PHE A 22 -0.74 -14.40 3.07
N ALA A 23 -1.68 -13.75 3.76
CA ALA A 23 -2.30 -12.51 3.29
C ALA A 23 -1.44 -11.27 3.59
N LEU A 24 -1.60 -10.21 2.78
CA LEU A 24 -1.00 -8.90 3.08
C LEU A 24 -1.52 -8.32 4.41
N LEU A 25 -2.82 -8.48 4.63
CA LEU A 25 -3.49 -8.13 5.88
C LEU A 25 -3.60 -9.41 6.71
N ARG A 26 -2.67 -9.66 7.62
CA ARG A 26 -2.54 -10.91 8.38
C ARG A 26 -3.82 -11.25 9.18
N TRP A 27 -4.55 -10.24 9.59
CA TRP A 27 -5.83 -10.39 10.27
C TRP A 27 -6.98 -10.86 9.34
N THR A 28 -6.78 -11.01 8.04
CA THR A 28 -7.76 -11.61 7.12
C THR A 28 -7.56 -13.12 6.91
N GLU A 29 -6.53 -13.69 7.51
CA GLU A 29 -6.23 -15.12 7.43
C GLU A 29 -7.26 -15.93 8.23
N ASP A 30 -7.63 -17.08 7.71
CA ASP A 30 -8.51 -18.05 8.38
C ASP A 30 -7.74 -19.35 8.57
N HIS A 31 -7.55 -19.76 9.80
CA HIS A 31 -6.76 -20.93 10.18
C HIS A 31 -7.59 -22.04 10.84
N ARG A 32 -8.92 -22.00 10.68
CA ARG A 32 -9.82 -22.99 11.29
C ARG A 32 -9.61 -24.42 10.76
N ASP A 33 -9.17 -24.56 9.53
CA ASP A 33 -8.82 -25.84 8.93
C ASP A 33 -7.60 -26.52 9.58
N LEU A 34 -6.71 -25.74 10.21
CA LEU A 34 -5.54 -26.23 10.93
C LEU A 34 -5.87 -26.79 12.33
N ALA A 35 -7.15 -26.78 12.74
CA ALA A 35 -7.64 -27.54 13.89
C ALA A 35 -7.38 -29.05 13.71
N ASP A 36 -7.44 -29.55 12.47
CA ASP A 36 -7.06 -30.92 12.15
C ASP A 36 -5.54 -31.05 11.96
N PRO A 37 -4.81 -31.81 12.81
CA PRO A 37 -3.38 -32.01 12.64
C PRO A 37 -2.97 -32.59 11.28
N ALA A 38 -3.86 -33.27 10.57
CA ALA A 38 -3.60 -33.79 9.23
C ALA A 38 -3.41 -32.70 8.18
N HIS A 39 -3.92 -31.50 8.41
CA HIS A 39 -3.74 -30.31 7.56
C HIS A 39 -2.47 -29.50 7.89
N GLN A 40 -1.80 -29.81 9.00
CA GLN A 40 -0.58 -29.13 9.41
C GLN A 40 0.63 -29.70 8.65
N ALA A 41 1.19 -28.94 7.74
CA ALA A 41 2.32 -29.35 6.90
C ALA A 41 3.68 -29.08 7.55
N THR A 42 3.75 -28.17 8.53
CA THR A 42 4.99 -27.82 9.26
C THR A 42 4.70 -27.58 10.74
N PRO A 43 5.72 -27.64 11.63
CA PRO A 43 5.55 -27.31 13.04
C PRO A 43 5.01 -25.88 13.29
N LEU A 44 5.26 -24.93 12.37
CA LEU A 44 4.74 -23.57 12.47
C LEU A 44 3.22 -23.50 12.26
N ASP A 45 2.61 -24.48 11.63
CA ASP A 45 1.16 -24.54 11.44
C ASP A 45 0.43 -24.79 12.76
N GLY A 46 1.06 -25.51 13.69
CA GLY A 46 0.54 -25.69 15.05
C GLY A 46 0.40 -24.39 15.83
N LEU A 47 1.16 -23.35 15.49
CA LEU A 47 1.02 -22.01 16.08
C LEU A 47 -0.19 -21.24 15.52
N LYS A 48 -0.76 -21.69 14.39
CA LYS A 48 -1.89 -21.01 13.74
C LYS A 48 -3.25 -21.42 14.32
N HIS A 49 -3.31 -22.54 15.00
CA HIS A 49 -4.53 -22.99 15.68
C HIS A 49 -4.19 -23.67 17.01
N ILE A 50 -3.95 -22.86 18.03
CA ILE A 50 -3.74 -23.31 19.41
C ILE A 50 -5.11 -23.36 20.08
N ALA A 51 -5.69 -24.56 20.25
CA ALA A 51 -6.99 -24.73 20.88
C ALA A 51 -6.98 -24.20 22.32
N LEU A 52 -7.99 -23.43 22.70
CA LEU A 52 -8.18 -22.86 24.05
C LEU A 52 -9.41 -23.46 24.76
N GLY A 53 -9.82 -24.65 24.38
CA GLY A 53 -10.97 -25.39 24.92
C GLY A 53 -11.33 -26.55 24.03
N ASP A 54 -12.47 -27.18 24.32
CA ASP A 54 -12.99 -28.33 23.56
C ASP A 54 -13.69 -27.93 22.24
N ASP A 55 -13.99 -26.63 22.08
CA ASP A 55 -14.65 -26.09 20.89
C ASP A 55 -13.61 -25.50 19.93
N SER A 56 -13.63 -25.94 18.67
CA SER A 56 -12.75 -25.46 17.62
C SER A 56 -12.92 -23.97 17.27
N ALA A 57 -13.97 -23.31 17.76
CA ALA A 57 -14.19 -21.87 17.62
C ALA A 57 -13.38 -21.03 18.64
N HIS A 58 -12.80 -21.66 19.68
CA HIS A 58 -11.98 -20.99 20.70
C HIS A 58 -10.50 -21.35 20.49
N TYR A 59 -9.77 -20.47 19.82
CA TYR A 59 -8.34 -20.70 19.54
C TYR A 59 -7.53 -19.40 19.53
N LEU A 60 -6.22 -19.56 19.65
CA LEU A 60 -5.23 -18.50 19.46
C LEU A 60 -4.37 -18.83 18.25
N SER A 61 -4.23 -17.88 17.33
CA SER A 61 -3.26 -17.95 16.25
C SER A 61 -2.09 -17.02 16.54
N LEU A 62 -0.87 -17.54 16.43
CA LEU A 62 0.36 -16.75 16.53
C LEU A 62 1.05 -16.69 15.18
N GLY A 63 1.63 -15.53 14.86
CA GLY A 63 2.36 -15.38 13.63
C GLY A 63 3.20 -14.12 13.56
N GLY A 64 3.81 -13.92 12.42
CA GLY A 64 4.63 -12.74 12.23
C GLY A 64 5.23 -12.62 10.84
N GLN A 65 6.00 -11.54 10.68
CA GLN A 65 6.73 -11.22 9.48
C GLN A 65 8.11 -10.67 9.85
N LEU A 66 9.15 -11.15 9.16
CA LEU A 66 10.44 -10.47 9.09
C LEU A 66 10.68 -10.03 7.65
N ARG A 67 10.89 -8.72 7.44
CA ARG A 67 11.26 -8.15 6.15
C ARG A 67 12.62 -7.48 6.24
N LEU A 68 13.53 -7.88 5.35
CA LEU A 68 14.80 -7.20 5.11
C LEU A 68 14.74 -6.61 3.70
N LYS A 69 15.03 -5.32 3.56
CA LYS A 69 15.00 -4.61 2.30
C LYS A 69 16.24 -3.75 2.17
N GLY A 70 17.08 -4.05 1.17
CA GLY A 70 18.18 -3.19 0.74
C GLY A 70 17.77 -2.36 -0.44
N LEU A 71 18.13 -1.11 -0.49
CA LEU A 71 17.87 -0.23 -1.62
C LEU A 71 19.03 0.70 -1.91
N SER A 72 19.07 1.19 -3.16
CA SER A 72 19.97 2.25 -3.63
C SER A 72 19.19 3.20 -4.52
N LEU A 73 19.43 4.50 -4.37
CA LEU A 73 18.83 5.58 -5.16
C LEU A 73 19.91 6.63 -5.41
N ASP A 74 20.29 6.87 -6.67
CA ASP A 74 21.44 7.72 -7.02
C ASP A 74 21.08 9.21 -7.16
N ALA A 75 19.88 9.55 -7.60
CA ALA A 75 19.44 10.93 -7.82
C ALA A 75 18.03 11.18 -7.25
N PRO A 76 17.86 11.24 -5.90
CA PRO A 76 16.58 11.55 -5.27
C PRO A 76 15.98 12.84 -5.85
N LEU A 77 14.66 12.82 -6.16
CA LEU A 77 13.99 13.96 -6.81
C LEU A 77 14.68 14.44 -8.10
N PHE A 78 15.25 13.49 -8.88
CA PHE A 78 16.08 13.78 -10.06
C PHE A 78 17.35 14.60 -9.79
N GLY A 79 17.94 14.49 -8.59
CA GLY A 79 19.06 15.32 -8.18
C GLY A 79 18.72 16.80 -7.96
N LEU A 80 17.44 17.19 -8.05
CA LEU A 80 16.98 18.57 -7.88
C LEU A 80 16.76 18.95 -6.42
N GLY A 81 16.73 17.96 -5.52
CA GLY A 81 16.65 18.16 -4.06
C GLY A 81 18.01 18.36 -3.40
N ALA A 82 17.99 18.48 -2.07
CA ALA A 82 19.23 18.60 -1.26
C ALA A 82 19.89 17.23 -0.97
N ALA A 83 19.15 16.11 -1.09
CA ALA A 83 19.66 14.77 -0.81
C ALA A 83 20.48 14.25 -2.00
N GLY A 84 21.66 13.72 -1.74
CA GLY A 84 22.51 13.03 -2.69
C GLY A 84 22.12 11.55 -2.86
N ALA A 85 22.97 10.81 -3.62
CA ALA A 85 22.85 9.36 -3.75
C ALA A 85 22.94 8.69 -2.37
N ASP A 86 22.12 7.67 -2.15
CA ASP A 86 22.07 6.96 -0.86
C ASP A 86 21.79 5.48 -1.08
N GLY A 87 22.31 4.65 -0.16
CA GLY A 87 22.07 3.22 -0.17
C GLY A 87 22.02 2.68 1.27
N TYR A 88 20.89 2.08 1.65
CA TYR A 88 20.63 1.68 3.02
C TYR A 88 19.75 0.43 3.13
N TRP A 89 19.59 -0.05 4.35
CA TRP A 89 18.81 -1.23 4.66
C TRP A 89 17.68 -0.93 5.63
N PHE A 90 16.52 -1.49 5.33
CA PHE A 90 15.40 -1.58 6.25
C PHE A 90 15.28 -2.98 6.84
N GLN A 91 14.96 -3.03 8.12
CA GLN A 91 14.51 -4.22 8.83
C GLN A 91 13.14 -3.92 9.43
N ARG A 92 12.16 -4.81 9.21
CA ARG A 92 10.86 -4.76 9.87
C ARG A 92 10.53 -6.13 10.44
N LEU A 93 10.23 -6.18 11.73
CA LEU A 93 9.72 -7.35 12.45
C LEU A 93 8.32 -7.02 12.96
N ASN A 94 7.33 -7.81 12.57
CA ASN A 94 5.98 -7.75 13.12
C ASN A 94 5.65 -9.11 13.74
N LEU A 95 5.10 -9.12 14.95
CA LEU A 95 4.62 -10.30 15.65
C LEU A 95 3.17 -10.09 16.05
N HIS A 96 2.30 -11.05 15.79
CA HIS A 96 0.88 -10.94 16.14
C HIS A 96 0.34 -12.15 16.88
N GLY A 97 -0.67 -11.87 17.71
CA GLY A 97 -1.59 -12.82 18.28
C GLY A 97 -3.01 -12.50 17.85
N ASP A 98 -3.77 -13.52 17.47
CA ASP A 98 -5.14 -13.46 16.99
C ASP A 98 -5.99 -14.42 17.80
N TRP A 99 -6.71 -13.89 18.78
CA TRP A 99 -7.56 -14.67 19.67
C TRP A 99 -9.00 -14.68 19.19
N HIS A 100 -9.50 -15.87 18.90
CA HIS A 100 -10.88 -16.14 18.57
C HIS A 100 -11.61 -16.68 19.81
N ALA A 101 -12.55 -15.90 20.36
CA ALA A 101 -13.39 -16.28 21.50
C ALA A 101 -14.79 -16.64 21.00
N GLY A 102 -14.88 -17.75 20.27
CA GLY A 102 -16.09 -18.22 19.62
C GLY A 102 -16.45 -17.41 18.36
N PRO A 103 -17.72 -17.48 17.91
CA PRO A 103 -18.14 -16.85 16.66
C PRO A 103 -18.32 -15.33 16.75
N HIS A 104 -18.44 -14.78 17.96
CA HIS A 104 -18.90 -13.41 18.16
C HIS A 104 -17.79 -12.42 18.50
N LEU A 105 -16.69 -12.88 19.12
CA LEU A 105 -15.60 -12.01 19.55
C LEU A 105 -14.26 -12.51 19.02
N ARG A 106 -13.49 -11.58 18.50
CA ARG A 106 -12.09 -11.77 18.10
C ARG A 106 -11.26 -10.60 18.58
N VAL A 107 -10.05 -10.85 19.03
CA VAL A 107 -9.08 -9.81 19.40
C VAL A 107 -7.78 -10.07 18.66
N PHE A 108 -7.31 -9.08 17.91
CA PHE A 108 -6.06 -9.13 17.18
C PHE A 108 -5.09 -8.07 17.71
N VAL A 109 -3.85 -8.50 18.01
CA VAL A 109 -2.79 -7.60 18.46
C VAL A 109 -1.52 -7.87 17.66
N GLU A 110 -0.90 -6.82 17.11
CA GLU A 110 0.39 -6.89 16.41
C GLU A 110 1.35 -5.84 16.96
N ILE A 111 2.55 -6.27 17.33
CA ILE A 111 3.67 -5.41 17.69
C ILE A 111 4.64 -5.37 16.52
N GLY A 112 5.09 -4.17 16.14
CA GLY A 112 6.04 -3.92 15.07
C GLY A 112 7.33 -3.27 15.58
N ASP A 113 8.47 -3.64 15.00
CA ASP A 113 9.77 -2.97 15.17
C ASP A 113 10.35 -2.72 13.77
N ALA A 114 10.57 -1.45 13.42
CA ALA A 114 11.07 -1.02 12.12
C ALA A 114 12.36 -0.23 12.29
N ARG A 115 13.43 -0.67 11.62
CA ARG A 115 14.76 -0.04 11.73
C ARG A 115 15.34 0.26 10.36
N VAL A 116 16.12 1.32 10.28
CA VAL A 116 16.92 1.70 9.12
C VAL A 116 18.40 1.70 9.49
N HIS A 117 19.25 1.24 8.57
CA HIS A 117 20.69 1.11 8.77
C HIS A 117 21.45 1.65 7.56
N GLY A 118 22.46 2.48 7.80
CA GLY A 118 23.34 3.03 6.78
C GLY A 118 22.73 4.14 5.93
N LYS A 119 21.61 4.73 6.33
CA LYS A 119 21.00 5.87 5.63
C LYS A 119 21.76 7.14 6.02
N ASP A 120 22.20 7.91 5.01
CA ASP A 120 22.95 9.15 5.23
C ASP A 120 22.05 10.29 5.77
N ALA A 121 20.83 10.40 5.24
CA ALA A 121 19.84 11.35 5.74
C ALA A 121 19.21 10.87 7.06
N PRO A 122 18.77 11.79 7.94
CA PRO A 122 18.05 11.41 9.15
C PRO A 122 16.84 10.51 8.85
N ALA A 123 16.65 9.49 9.70
CA ALA A 123 15.49 8.59 9.59
C ALA A 123 14.19 9.38 9.78
N THR A 124 13.23 9.10 8.95
CA THR A 124 11.88 9.68 9.04
C THR A 124 10.93 8.71 9.74
N ILE A 125 9.74 9.18 10.11
CA ILE A 125 8.66 8.37 10.71
C ILE A 125 8.14 7.24 9.80
N VAL A 126 8.56 7.18 8.54
CA VAL A 126 8.25 6.08 7.62
C VAL A 126 9.41 5.11 7.47
N ASP A 127 10.61 5.48 7.91
CA ASP A 127 11.81 4.65 7.85
C ASP A 127 12.00 3.79 9.10
N ALA A 128 11.74 4.37 10.26
CA ALA A 128 11.98 3.74 11.55
C ALA A 128 10.84 4.01 12.54
N ASN A 129 10.55 3.00 13.34
CA ASN A 129 9.70 3.04 14.51
C ASN A 129 10.20 1.95 15.47
N ARG A 130 10.49 2.30 16.72
CA ARG A 130 10.88 1.29 17.73
C ARG A 130 9.69 0.39 18.02
N ALA A 131 9.93 -0.67 18.77
CA ALA A 131 8.88 -1.62 19.15
C ALA A 131 7.62 -0.88 19.60
N ASP A 132 6.55 -0.97 18.81
CA ASP A 132 5.29 -0.30 19.09
C ASP A 132 4.07 -1.15 18.71
N LEU A 133 2.91 -0.73 19.18
CA LEU A 133 1.64 -1.35 18.87
C LEU A 133 1.24 -1.00 17.43
N GLN A 134 1.54 -1.90 16.49
CA GLN A 134 1.17 -1.71 15.09
C GLN A 134 -0.34 -1.85 14.89
N LEU A 135 -0.96 -2.88 15.47
CA LEU A 135 -2.41 -3.11 15.45
C LEU A 135 -2.89 -3.60 16.81
N ALA A 136 -4.09 -3.17 17.22
CA ALA A 136 -4.82 -3.69 18.37
C ALA A 136 -6.29 -3.40 18.22
N PHE A 137 -7.09 -4.39 17.86
CA PHE A 137 -8.52 -4.22 17.69
C PHE A 137 -9.32 -5.43 18.18
N ALA A 138 -10.59 -5.17 18.48
CA ALA A 138 -11.58 -6.19 18.74
C ALA A 138 -12.66 -6.16 17.65
N ASP A 139 -13.04 -7.35 17.17
CA ASP A 139 -14.13 -7.59 16.25
C ASP A 139 -15.33 -8.18 17.00
N PHE A 140 -16.47 -7.55 16.85
CA PHE A 140 -17.76 -8.04 17.34
C PHE A 140 -18.62 -8.42 16.16
N ASN A 141 -18.88 -9.71 16.00
CA ASN A 141 -19.74 -10.25 14.95
C ASN A 141 -21.15 -10.42 15.52
N VAL A 142 -22.10 -9.70 14.94
CA VAL A 142 -23.50 -9.76 15.30
C VAL A 142 -24.36 -10.01 14.06
N GLU A 143 -25.59 -10.40 14.25
CA GLU A 143 -26.57 -10.56 13.17
C GLU A 143 -27.74 -9.60 13.44
N ILE A 144 -28.09 -8.77 12.46
CA ILE A 144 -29.19 -7.83 12.54
C ILE A 144 -30.17 -8.14 11.39
N ALA A 145 -31.39 -8.53 11.74
CA ALA A 145 -32.42 -8.90 10.77
C ALA A 145 -31.96 -9.95 9.72
N GLY A 146 -31.21 -10.95 10.17
CA GLY A 146 -30.67 -12.01 9.32
C GLY A 146 -29.46 -11.62 8.45
N ASN A 147 -28.89 -10.44 8.67
CA ASN A 147 -27.71 -9.96 7.93
C ASN A 147 -26.49 -9.87 8.87
N PRO A 148 -25.32 -10.37 8.45
CA PRO A 148 -24.11 -10.28 9.25
C PRO A 148 -23.61 -8.84 9.32
N LEU A 149 -23.21 -8.42 10.52
CA LEU A 149 -22.59 -7.14 10.79
C LEU A 149 -21.36 -7.35 11.68
N LEU A 150 -20.23 -6.82 11.23
CA LEU A 150 -18.99 -6.77 11.98
C LEU A 150 -18.75 -5.34 12.47
N LEU A 151 -18.58 -5.18 13.77
CA LEU A 151 -18.10 -3.95 14.41
C LEU A 151 -16.65 -4.17 14.83
N ARG A 152 -15.72 -3.37 14.28
CA ARG A 152 -14.30 -3.36 14.68
C ARG A 152 -13.97 -2.07 15.42
N LEU A 153 -13.36 -2.21 16.60
CA LEU A 153 -12.94 -1.11 17.46
C LEU A 153 -11.44 -1.22 17.75
N GLY A 154 -10.70 -0.13 17.59
CA GLY A 154 -9.29 -0.03 17.96
C GLY A 154 -8.36 0.31 16.81
N ARG A 155 -7.04 0.05 17.01
CA ARG A 155 -5.98 0.33 16.03
C ARG A 155 -5.99 -0.70 14.91
N GLN A 156 -6.17 -0.24 13.69
CA GLN A 156 -6.37 -1.08 12.52
C GLN A 156 -5.80 -0.48 11.24
N GLU A 157 -5.60 -1.31 10.23
CA GLU A 157 -5.21 -0.90 8.88
C GLU A 157 -6.43 -0.79 7.98
N LEU A 158 -6.35 0.12 6.99
CA LEU A 158 -7.34 0.27 5.94
C LEU A 158 -6.73 -0.06 4.57
N ALA A 159 -7.37 -1.00 3.88
CA ALA A 159 -7.18 -1.26 2.47
C ALA A 159 -8.49 -1.82 1.91
N PHE A 160 -8.92 -1.32 0.77
CA PHE A 160 -10.23 -1.68 0.20
C PHE A 160 -10.11 -2.49 -1.09
N ASP A 161 -8.95 -2.49 -1.72
CA ASP A 161 -8.71 -3.15 -3.01
C ASP A 161 -7.25 -3.62 -3.14
N ASN A 162 -6.94 -4.31 -4.23
CA ASN A 162 -5.60 -4.85 -4.49
C ASN A 162 -4.58 -3.77 -4.91
N TRP A 163 -5.03 -2.71 -5.58
CA TRP A 163 -4.13 -1.65 -6.06
C TRP A 163 -3.85 -0.60 -5.01
N GLN A 164 -4.79 -0.37 -4.08
CA GLN A 164 -4.65 0.55 -2.95
C GLN A 164 -4.16 1.94 -3.40
N ARG A 165 -4.81 2.52 -4.43
CA ARG A 165 -4.35 3.78 -5.02
C ARG A 165 -4.42 4.93 -4.03
N PHE A 166 -5.57 5.11 -3.38
CA PHE A 166 -5.87 6.27 -2.54
C PHE A 166 -6.01 5.94 -1.05
N VAL A 167 -6.22 4.65 -0.71
CA VAL A 167 -6.23 4.17 0.69
C VAL A 167 -5.43 2.88 0.78
N ALA A 168 -4.30 2.93 1.48
CA ALA A 168 -3.33 1.85 1.51
C ALA A 168 -2.67 1.67 2.87
N VAL A 169 -2.24 0.45 3.14
CA VAL A 169 -1.44 0.10 4.33
C VAL A 169 0.01 0.58 4.27
N ARG A 170 0.44 1.18 3.17
CA ARG A 170 1.81 1.69 2.98
C ARG A 170 2.88 0.60 3.15
N GLU A 171 2.75 -0.51 2.41
CA GLU A 171 3.69 -1.64 2.50
C GLU A 171 5.10 -1.32 1.96
N GLY A 172 5.25 -0.39 1.02
CA GLY A 172 6.53 -0.01 0.40
C GLY A 172 7.55 0.54 1.40
N PRO A 173 7.26 1.59 2.17
CA PRO A 173 8.07 2.09 3.27
C PRO A 173 8.28 1.06 4.39
N ASN A 174 9.10 1.40 5.39
CA ASN A 174 9.39 0.46 6.46
C ASN A 174 8.30 0.42 7.53
N VAL A 175 7.68 1.54 7.85
CA VAL A 175 6.59 1.65 8.83
C VAL A 175 5.24 1.63 8.11
N ARG A 176 4.38 0.69 8.45
CA ARG A 176 3.01 0.58 7.90
C ARG A 176 2.10 1.62 8.54
N ARG A 177 1.02 1.96 7.84
CA ARG A 177 0.05 2.96 8.33
C ARG A 177 -1.07 2.27 9.09
N ALA A 178 -1.38 2.81 10.26
CA ALA A 178 -2.51 2.40 11.07
C ALA A 178 -3.40 3.59 11.41
N PHE A 179 -4.61 3.28 11.87
CA PHE A 179 -5.64 4.23 12.28
C PHE A 179 -6.30 3.74 13.57
N ASP A 180 -6.59 4.65 14.48
CA ASP A 180 -7.36 4.38 15.69
C ASP A 180 -8.81 4.80 15.47
N GLY A 181 -9.78 3.92 15.72
CA GLY A 181 -11.18 4.26 15.54
C GLY A 181 -12.13 3.08 15.37
N VAL A 182 -13.25 3.34 14.72
CA VAL A 182 -14.35 2.39 14.53
C VAL A 182 -14.59 2.09 13.06
N ARG A 183 -14.88 0.83 12.75
CA ARG A 183 -15.30 0.36 11.43
C ARG A 183 -16.49 -0.59 11.56
N LEU A 184 -17.51 -0.36 10.73
CA LEU A 184 -18.66 -1.23 10.55
C LEU A 184 -18.62 -1.85 9.16
N ILE A 185 -18.82 -3.17 9.06
CA ILE A 185 -18.91 -3.88 7.79
C ILE A 185 -20.16 -4.75 7.84
N GLY A 186 -21.08 -4.55 6.92
CA GLY A 186 -22.31 -5.33 6.82
C GLY A 186 -22.57 -5.78 5.39
N SER A 187 -23.39 -6.82 5.25
CA SER A 187 -23.84 -7.31 3.94
C SER A 187 -25.35 -7.37 3.90
N VAL A 188 -25.94 -6.73 2.88
CA VAL A 188 -27.39 -6.72 2.68
C VAL A 188 -27.73 -6.74 1.19
N GLY A 189 -28.63 -7.62 0.76
CA GLY A 189 -29.13 -7.66 -0.62
C GLY A 189 -28.06 -7.89 -1.67
N GLY A 190 -26.94 -8.55 -1.33
CA GLY A 190 -25.81 -8.78 -2.22
C GLY A 190 -24.80 -7.60 -2.31
N TYR A 191 -24.98 -6.58 -1.47
CA TYR A 191 -24.05 -5.46 -1.33
C TYR A 191 -23.29 -5.57 -0.01
N GLU A 192 -21.99 -5.25 -0.04
CA GLU A 192 -21.18 -5.01 1.15
C GLU A 192 -21.17 -3.51 1.45
N LEU A 193 -21.48 -3.14 2.68
CA LEU A 193 -21.47 -1.79 3.18
C LEU A 193 -20.35 -1.65 4.20
N THR A 194 -19.49 -0.65 4.04
CA THR A 194 -18.46 -0.30 5.02
C THR A 194 -18.64 1.16 5.44
N ALA A 195 -18.70 1.40 6.75
CA ALA A 195 -18.64 2.75 7.35
C ALA A 195 -17.47 2.80 8.34
N PHE A 196 -16.77 3.92 8.41
CA PHE A 196 -15.68 4.09 9.36
C PHE A 196 -15.47 5.54 9.78
N ALA A 197 -14.93 5.73 10.99
CA ALA A 197 -14.45 7.00 11.50
C ALA A 197 -13.20 6.77 12.34
N MET A 198 -12.09 7.42 11.97
CA MET A 198 -10.75 7.10 12.47
C MET A 198 -9.85 8.32 12.50
N ASP A 199 -8.90 8.29 13.43
CA ASP A 199 -7.73 9.16 13.47
C ASP A 199 -6.50 8.40 12.96
N ALA A 200 -5.65 9.04 12.15
CA ALA A 200 -4.41 8.40 11.72
C ALA A 200 -3.44 8.30 12.89
N VAL A 201 -2.71 7.20 13.01
CA VAL A 201 -1.67 7.05 14.03
C VAL A 201 -0.48 7.94 13.71
N ALA A 202 -0.06 8.75 14.69
CA ALA A 202 1.20 9.50 14.65
C ALA A 202 2.34 8.60 15.11
N ASN A 203 3.05 8.03 14.13
CA ASN A 203 4.23 7.25 14.44
C ASN A 203 5.35 8.14 15.03
N ARG A 204 6.02 7.66 16.05
CA ARG A 204 7.16 8.26 16.71
C ARG A 204 8.30 7.26 16.80
N ASN A 205 9.53 7.73 16.94
CA ASN A 205 10.69 6.85 17.02
C ASN A 205 11.64 7.25 18.17
N ASP A 206 11.11 7.94 19.17
CA ASP A 206 11.89 8.41 20.31
C ASP A 206 12.08 7.29 21.33
N GLU A 207 10.98 6.61 21.69
CA GLU A 207 10.95 5.52 22.66
C GLU A 207 10.13 4.33 22.09
N ALA A 208 10.08 3.23 22.85
CA ALA A 208 9.17 2.12 22.56
C ALA A 208 7.77 2.44 23.11
N PHE A 209 6.73 2.05 22.37
CA PHE A 209 5.32 2.26 22.70
C PHE A 209 4.95 3.75 22.87
N ASP A 210 5.48 4.61 21.99
CA ASP A 210 5.24 6.05 21.99
C ASP A 210 4.34 6.55 20.84
N ASP A 211 3.88 5.67 19.97
CA ASP A 211 2.90 5.96 18.92
C ASP A 211 1.55 6.35 19.52
N ARG A 212 0.97 7.44 19.03
CA ARG A 212 -0.28 8.00 19.55
C ARG A 212 -1.31 8.23 18.47
N ASP A 213 -2.56 8.34 18.87
CA ASP A 213 -3.62 8.90 18.04
C ASP A 213 -3.27 10.32 17.61
N ASN A 214 -3.73 10.70 16.43
CA ASN A 214 -3.53 12.03 15.87
C ASN A 214 -4.89 12.65 15.49
N PRO A 215 -5.60 13.26 16.45
CA PRO A 215 -6.88 13.90 16.18
C PRO A 215 -6.78 15.08 15.19
N GLY A 216 -5.55 15.54 14.91
CA GLY A 216 -5.27 16.50 13.84
C GLY A 216 -5.26 15.91 12.43
N LEU A 217 -5.40 14.58 12.27
CA LEU A 217 -5.49 13.90 10.97
C LEU A 217 -6.57 12.83 11.00
N GLN A 218 -7.77 13.20 10.57
CA GLN A 218 -8.98 12.39 10.63
C GLN A 218 -9.36 11.84 9.26
N PHE A 219 -9.91 10.64 9.25
CA PHE A 219 -10.40 9.97 8.06
C PHE A 219 -11.68 9.19 8.35
N SER A 220 -12.74 9.52 7.65
CA SER A 220 -14.04 8.85 7.77
C SER A 220 -14.64 8.58 6.42
N GLY A 221 -15.60 7.67 6.34
CA GLY A 221 -16.23 7.42 5.05
C GLY A 221 -17.27 6.31 5.05
N LEU A 222 -17.91 6.23 3.89
CA LEU A 222 -18.88 5.21 3.52
C LEU A 222 -18.45 4.59 2.21
N ARG A 223 -18.61 3.27 2.09
CA ARG A 223 -18.33 2.51 0.87
C ARG A 223 -19.44 1.48 0.66
N ILE A 224 -19.88 1.35 -0.57
CA ILE A 224 -20.81 0.32 -1.02
C ILE A 224 -20.17 -0.47 -2.15
N ARG A 225 -20.14 -1.79 -2.02
CA ARG A 225 -19.60 -2.72 -3.01
C ARG A 225 -20.70 -3.65 -3.51
N SER A 226 -20.81 -3.76 -4.83
CA SER A 226 -21.58 -4.78 -5.52
C SER A 226 -20.63 -5.85 -6.09
N GLY A 227 -20.89 -7.12 -5.87
CA GLY A 227 -19.99 -8.21 -6.27
C GLY A 227 -18.94 -8.51 -5.20
N SER A 228 -17.94 -9.34 -5.54
CA SER A 228 -16.90 -9.74 -4.59
C SER A 228 -15.49 -9.53 -5.13
N ALA A 229 -14.57 -9.20 -4.24
CA ALA A 229 -13.15 -9.16 -4.55
C ALA A 229 -12.69 -10.53 -5.10
N GLY A 230 -11.88 -10.52 -6.18
CA GLY A 230 -11.42 -11.73 -6.85
C GLY A 230 -12.27 -12.18 -8.05
N THR A 231 -13.51 -11.67 -8.21
CA THR A 231 -14.35 -11.90 -9.39
C THR A 231 -14.55 -10.61 -10.18
N LYS A 232 -15.68 -9.95 -9.97
CA LYS A 232 -16.03 -8.65 -10.53
C LYS A 232 -16.70 -7.84 -9.44
N TYR A 233 -16.33 -6.58 -9.30
CA TYR A 233 -17.00 -5.70 -8.38
C TYR A 233 -17.13 -4.28 -8.95
N LEU A 234 -18.09 -3.57 -8.40
CA LEU A 234 -18.26 -2.14 -8.54
C LEU A 234 -18.40 -1.54 -7.16
N ASP A 235 -17.55 -0.59 -6.85
CA ASP A 235 -17.55 0.15 -5.60
C ASP A 235 -17.90 1.61 -5.84
N GLY A 236 -18.81 2.16 -5.03
CA GLY A 236 -18.98 3.59 -4.85
C GLY A 236 -18.55 3.99 -3.44
N TYR A 237 -17.90 5.12 -3.28
CA TYR A 237 -17.49 5.58 -1.96
C TYR A 237 -17.51 7.10 -1.81
N TRP A 238 -17.68 7.52 -0.56
CA TRP A 238 -17.42 8.86 -0.09
C TRP A 238 -16.46 8.78 1.09
N TYR A 239 -15.40 9.59 1.04
CA TYR A 239 -14.44 9.75 2.12
C TYR A 239 -14.34 11.20 2.52
N ARG A 240 -14.20 11.45 3.81
CA ARG A 240 -13.83 12.73 4.39
C ARG A 240 -12.44 12.63 5.00
N TYR A 241 -11.55 13.47 4.50
CA TYR A 241 -10.20 13.68 5.01
C TYR A 241 -10.15 15.06 5.66
N SER A 242 -9.61 15.15 6.87
CA SER A 242 -9.40 16.41 7.58
C SER A 242 -8.02 16.43 8.19
N ARG A 243 -7.25 17.49 7.94
CA ARG A 243 -5.93 17.71 8.52
C ARG A 243 -5.84 19.13 9.08
N ALA A 244 -5.64 19.25 10.40
CA ALA A 244 -5.64 20.52 11.10
C ALA A 244 -4.49 21.46 10.65
N ASP A 245 -3.35 20.88 10.27
CA ASP A 245 -2.13 21.60 9.87
C ASP A 245 -1.50 20.94 8.66
N ALA A 246 -2.09 21.16 7.48
CA ALA A 246 -1.62 20.59 6.22
C ALA A 246 -0.62 21.53 5.54
N PRO A 247 0.57 21.04 5.14
CA PRO A 247 1.50 21.82 4.34
C PRO A 247 1.14 21.72 2.85
N PHE A 248 1.04 22.83 2.14
CA PHE A 248 0.94 22.88 0.69
C PHE A 248 1.40 24.25 0.15
N GLY A 249 2.16 24.26 -0.96
CA GLY A 249 2.56 25.49 -1.64
C GLY A 249 3.38 26.46 -0.76
N GLY A 250 4.12 25.96 0.24
CA GLY A 250 4.86 26.79 1.20
C GLY A 250 4.01 27.36 2.33
N MET A 251 2.72 27.11 2.35
CA MET A 251 1.77 27.50 3.40
C MET A 251 1.42 26.30 4.30
N ARG A 252 0.85 26.61 5.46
CA ARG A 252 0.24 25.64 6.36
C ARG A 252 -1.16 26.14 6.72
N ALA A 253 -2.16 25.27 6.54
CA ALA A 253 -3.54 25.61 6.81
C ALA A 253 -4.35 24.36 7.19
N GLN A 254 -5.54 24.56 7.69
CA GLN A 254 -6.50 23.46 7.83
C GLN A 254 -6.93 22.99 6.43
N GLU A 255 -6.92 21.70 6.21
CA GLU A 255 -7.40 21.06 4.99
C GLU A 255 -8.58 20.15 5.32
N ARG A 256 -9.66 20.28 4.57
CA ARG A 256 -10.79 19.37 4.59
C ARG A 256 -11.18 19.01 3.17
N ARG A 257 -11.22 17.70 2.88
CA ARG A 257 -11.64 17.18 1.57
C ARG A 257 -12.76 16.17 1.74
N ASP A 258 -13.81 16.33 0.95
CA ASP A 258 -14.78 15.30 0.66
C ASP A 258 -14.42 14.69 -0.70
N ALA A 259 -14.12 13.39 -0.71
CA ALA A 259 -13.67 12.65 -1.89
C ALA A 259 -14.77 11.65 -2.28
N PHE A 260 -15.29 11.78 -3.49
CA PHE A 260 -16.28 10.88 -4.08
C PHE A 260 -15.60 10.03 -5.13
N GLY A 261 -15.74 8.72 -5.05
CA GLY A 261 -15.07 7.83 -5.98
C GLY A 261 -15.92 6.66 -6.44
N LEU A 262 -15.49 6.14 -7.58
CA LEU A 262 -16.05 4.94 -8.20
C LEU A 262 -14.90 4.05 -8.61
N GLN A 263 -14.95 2.77 -8.25
CA GLN A 263 -13.96 1.77 -8.62
C GLN A 263 -14.64 0.54 -9.20
N SER A 264 -14.09 0.01 -10.28
CA SER A 264 -14.50 -1.28 -10.84
C SER A 264 -13.27 -2.12 -11.15
N ALA A 265 -13.31 -3.38 -10.74
CA ALA A 265 -12.31 -4.34 -11.13
C ALA A 265 -12.93 -5.68 -11.48
N GLY A 266 -12.26 -6.45 -12.34
CA GLY A 266 -12.74 -7.76 -12.70
C GLY A 266 -11.98 -8.44 -13.82
N ARG A 267 -12.52 -9.59 -14.24
CA ARG A 267 -12.00 -10.38 -15.35
C ARG A 267 -13.15 -10.83 -16.26
N LEU A 268 -12.91 -10.70 -17.57
CA LEU A 268 -13.79 -11.24 -18.60
C LEU A 268 -12.98 -12.07 -19.60
N GLY A 269 -13.03 -13.38 -19.45
CA GLY A 269 -12.19 -14.28 -20.22
C GLY A 269 -10.71 -14.05 -19.95
N ARG A 270 -10.00 -13.50 -20.94
CA ARG A 270 -8.57 -13.20 -20.89
C ARG A 270 -8.24 -11.74 -20.56
N PHE A 271 -9.24 -10.89 -20.59
CA PHE A 271 -9.12 -9.50 -20.21
C PHE A 271 -9.39 -9.32 -18.74
N ASP A 272 -8.58 -8.53 -18.08
CA ASP A 272 -8.80 -8.04 -16.73
C ASP A 272 -8.66 -6.52 -16.69
N TRP A 273 -9.34 -5.91 -15.74
CA TRP A 273 -9.29 -4.47 -15.52
C TRP A 273 -9.33 -4.14 -14.04
N ASP A 274 -8.77 -3.00 -13.71
CA ASP A 274 -8.96 -2.29 -12.46
C ASP A 274 -8.94 -0.77 -12.78
N ALA A 275 -10.06 -0.13 -12.57
CA ALA A 275 -10.29 1.26 -12.93
C ALA A 275 -10.90 2.00 -11.73
N GLU A 276 -10.34 3.15 -11.39
CA GLU A 276 -10.79 3.99 -10.29
C GLU A 276 -10.78 5.45 -10.70
N ALA A 277 -11.84 6.18 -10.34
CA ALA A 277 -11.93 7.62 -10.50
C ALA A 277 -12.34 8.24 -9.17
N GLN A 278 -11.74 9.38 -8.83
CA GLN A 278 -12.05 10.13 -7.61
C GLN A 278 -12.14 11.62 -7.90
N TYR A 279 -13.14 12.28 -7.33
CA TYR A 279 -13.32 13.73 -7.35
C TYR A 279 -13.31 14.27 -5.93
N GLN A 280 -12.56 15.36 -5.69
CA GLN A 280 -12.37 15.98 -4.38
C GLN A 280 -12.89 17.41 -4.38
N VAL A 281 -13.66 17.75 -3.34
CA VAL A 281 -14.12 19.11 -3.03
C VAL A 281 -13.82 19.41 -1.56
N GLY A 282 -13.73 20.68 -1.21
CA GLY A 282 -13.46 21.07 0.18
C GLY A 282 -12.73 22.39 0.27
N GLU A 283 -11.91 22.55 1.32
CA GLU A 283 -11.24 23.79 1.65
C GLU A 283 -9.80 23.53 2.12
N PHE A 284 -8.88 24.40 1.72
CA PHE A 284 -7.53 24.51 2.26
C PHE A 284 -7.29 25.97 2.66
N GLY A 285 -7.33 26.27 3.98
CA GLY A 285 -7.41 27.63 4.44
C GLY A 285 -8.62 28.35 3.85
N ASP A 286 -8.37 29.44 3.13
CA ASP A 286 -9.39 30.24 2.46
C ASP A 286 -9.63 29.81 0.98
N SER A 287 -8.92 28.78 0.49
CA SER A 287 -9.02 28.33 -0.90
C SER A 287 -9.99 27.14 -1.03
N ASP A 288 -10.87 27.21 -2.04
CA ASP A 288 -11.74 26.11 -2.45
C ASP A 288 -10.96 24.97 -3.12
N ILE A 289 -11.20 23.73 -2.72
CA ILE A 289 -10.61 22.56 -3.36
C ILE A 289 -11.53 22.03 -4.45
N ARG A 290 -10.98 21.79 -5.66
CA ARG A 290 -11.63 21.09 -6.76
C ARG A 290 -10.62 20.27 -7.55
N ALA A 291 -10.47 19.02 -7.19
CA ALA A 291 -9.44 18.15 -7.75
C ALA A 291 -10.02 16.80 -8.19
N TRP A 292 -9.32 16.13 -9.10
CA TRP A 292 -9.74 14.82 -9.62
C TRP A 292 -8.55 13.94 -9.96
N ALA A 293 -8.77 12.63 -9.90
CA ALA A 293 -7.83 11.64 -10.42
C ALA A 293 -8.55 10.46 -11.04
N ILE A 294 -7.88 9.82 -12.01
CA ILE A 294 -8.24 8.53 -12.58
C ILE A 294 -7.02 7.63 -12.57
N GLY A 295 -7.21 6.36 -12.23
CA GLY A 295 -6.15 5.34 -12.27
C GLY A 295 -6.70 4.06 -12.88
N ASN A 296 -6.05 3.56 -13.96
CA ASN A 296 -6.56 2.43 -14.71
C ASN A 296 -5.44 1.45 -15.07
N VAL A 297 -5.73 0.17 -14.93
CA VAL A 297 -4.88 -0.93 -15.45
C VAL A 297 -5.77 -1.89 -16.22
N PHE A 298 -5.44 -2.10 -17.49
CA PHE A 298 -6.10 -3.07 -18.36
C PHE A 298 -5.11 -4.15 -18.76
N GLY A 299 -5.49 -5.41 -18.61
CA GLY A 299 -4.61 -6.55 -18.87
C GLY A 299 -5.18 -7.54 -19.87
N TYR A 300 -4.29 -8.18 -20.63
CA TYR A 300 -4.61 -9.31 -21.47
C TYR A 300 -3.66 -10.47 -21.21
N SER A 301 -4.22 -11.63 -20.83
CA SER A 301 -3.46 -12.85 -20.59
C SER A 301 -3.46 -13.73 -21.85
N PHE A 302 -2.26 -13.95 -22.42
CA PHE A 302 -2.11 -14.75 -23.65
C PHE A 302 -2.31 -16.25 -23.36
N PRO A 303 -3.02 -16.98 -24.22
CA PRO A 303 -3.16 -18.41 -24.10
C PRO A 303 -1.92 -19.15 -24.63
N GLY A 304 -1.69 -20.35 -24.16
CA GLY A 304 -0.76 -21.30 -24.76
C GLY A 304 0.65 -21.31 -24.18
N PRO A 305 1.44 -20.20 -24.13
CA PRO A 305 2.80 -20.26 -23.61
C PRO A 305 2.88 -20.71 -22.16
N ALA A 306 3.82 -21.61 -21.85
CA ALA A 306 4.05 -22.13 -20.50
C ALA A 306 4.35 -21.01 -19.47
N TRP A 307 4.92 -19.90 -19.89
CA TRP A 307 5.28 -18.75 -19.03
C TRP A 307 4.12 -17.81 -18.70
N LYS A 308 2.89 -18.12 -19.18
CA LYS A 308 1.67 -17.37 -18.88
C LYS A 308 1.83 -15.86 -19.04
N PRO A 309 2.21 -15.34 -20.23
CA PRO A 309 2.45 -13.92 -20.43
C PRO A 309 1.16 -13.11 -20.29
N ARG A 310 1.26 -11.95 -19.63
CA ARG A 310 0.21 -10.96 -19.52
C ARG A 310 0.76 -9.59 -19.88
N LEU A 311 0.17 -8.94 -20.89
CA LEU A 311 0.42 -7.56 -21.24
C LEU A 311 -0.57 -6.66 -20.52
N SER A 312 -0.11 -5.55 -19.94
CA SER A 312 -0.98 -4.58 -19.31
C SER A 312 -0.66 -3.14 -19.71
N LEU A 313 -1.71 -2.38 -19.96
CA LEU A 313 -1.69 -0.95 -20.21
C LEU A 313 -2.11 -0.24 -18.92
N GLN A 314 -1.29 0.70 -18.45
CA GLN A 314 -1.55 1.56 -17.30
C GLN A 314 -1.77 3.00 -17.78
N LEU A 315 -2.91 3.58 -17.40
CA LEU A 315 -3.32 4.93 -17.81
C LEU A 315 -3.82 5.67 -16.57
N ASP A 316 -3.07 6.69 -16.16
CA ASP A 316 -3.38 7.45 -14.96
C ASP A 316 -3.33 8.94 -15.25
N ALA A 317 -4.20 9.70 -14.59
CA ALA A 317 -4.13 11.16 -14.59
C ALA A 317 -4.65 11.71 -13.26
N ALA A 318 -4.07 12.82 -12.83
CA ALA A 318 -4.51 13.57 -11.67
C ALA A 318 -4.34 15.07 -11.91
N SER A 319 -5.30 15.85 -11.46
CA SER A 319 -5.29 17.30 -11.62
C SER A 319 -4.15 17.96 -10.86
N GLY A 320 -3.64 19.04 -11.40
CA GLY A 320 -2.76 20.03 -10.79
C GLY A 320 -3.42 21.40 -10.77
N ASP A 321 -2.87 22.30 -9.99
CA ASP A 321 -3.32 23.67 -9.86
C ASP A 321 -2.98 24.47 -11.15
N ARG A 322 -3.98 25.08 -11.75
CA ARG A 322 -3.85 25.80 -13.02
C ARG A 322 -3.52 27.26 -12.84
N HIS A 323 -3.84 27.83 -11.67
CA HIS A 323 -3.72 29.25 -11.39
C HIS A 323 -3.22 29.46 -9.97
N ALA A 324 -1.94 29.21 -9.72
CA ALA A 324 -1.34 29.41 -8.40
C ALA A 324 -1.61 30.82 -7.86
N GLY A 325 -2.14 30.91 -6.65
CA GLY A 325 -2.42 32.16 -5.96
C GLY A 325 -3.82 32.74 -6.16
N ASP A 326 -4.71 32.02 -6.86
CA ASP A 326 -6.15 32.32 -6.82
C ASP A 326 -6.80 31.67 -5.57
N ASP A 327 -8.14 31.77 -5.45
CA ASP A 327 -8.93 31.23 -4.35
C ASP A 327 -9.26 29.73 -4.52
N ARG A 328 -8.56 29.00 -5.43
CA ARG A 328 -8.82 27.61 -5.74
C ARG A 328 -7.55 26.75 -5.70
N LEU A 329 -7.63 25.60 -5.07
CA LEU A 329 -6.61 24.56 -5.09
C LEU A 329 -7.10 23.35 -5.92
N GLU A 330 -6.50 23.17 -7.11
CA GLU A 330 -6.91 22.09 -8.03
C GLU A 330 -5.95 20.89 -7.97
N THR A 331 -4.87 20.94 -7.19
CA THR A 331 -3.95 19.81 -7.04
C THR A 331 -4.62 18.67 -6.28
N PHE A 332 -4.67 17.50 -6.92
CA PHE A 332 -5.21 16.29 -6.30
C PHE A 332 -4.31 15.83 -5.14
N ASN A 333 -4.95 15.50 -4.01
CA ASN A 333 -4.29 14.89 -2.87
C ASN A 333 -4.58 13.37 -2.87
N PRO A 334 -3.59 12.50 -3.03
CA PRO A 334 -3.80 11.05 -3.06
C PRO A 334 -4.15 10.45 -1.69
N LEU A 335 -4.49 11.28 -0.71
CA LEU A 335 -4.91 10.93 0.66
C LEU A 335 -3.88 10.02 1.34
N PHE A 336 -4.13 8.72 1.34
CA PHE A 336 -3.32 7.70 1.98
C PHE A 336 -2.77 6.70 0.96
N SER A 337 -2.22 7.20 -0.16
CA SER A 337 -1.75 6.40 -1.29
C SER A 337 -0.77 5.29 -0.90
N ARG A 338 -0.68 4.31 -1.77
CA ARG A 338 0.17 3.11 -1.59
C ARG A 338 1.65 3.44 -1.45
N GLY A 339 2.10 4.52 -2.02
CA GLY A 339 3.50 4.89 -2.01
C GLY A 339 4.36 4.16 -3.07
N SER A 340 3.90 3.04 -3.61
CA SER A 340 4.63 2.22 -4.59
C SER A 340 3.79 1.84 -5.81
N TYR A 341 2.76 2.62 -6.10
CA TYR A 341 1.87 2.34 -7.24
C TYR A 341 2.60 2.45 -8.59
N PHE A 342 3.41 3.49 -8.78
CA PHE A 342 4.22 3.69 -9.98
C PHE A 342 5.54 2.94 -9.90
N SER A 343 6.24 3.03 -8.78
CA SER A 343 7.47 2.27 -8.45
C SER A 343 7.75 2.34 -6.95
N GLN A 344 8.66 1.49 -6.47
CA GLN A 344 9.10 1.50 -5.07
C GLN A 344 9.99 2.71 -4.71
N SER A 345 10.47 3.46 -5.71
CA SER A 345 11.32 4.63 -5.50
C SER A 345 10.62 5.83 -4.86
N GLY A 346 9.28 5.89 -4.94
CA GLY A 346 8.49 7.03 -4.46
C GLY A 346 8.64 8.32 -5.27
N LEU A 347 9.28 8.27 -6.45
CA LEU A 347 9.53 9.46 -7.29
C LEU A 347 8.29 10.05 -7.95
N THR A 348 7.16 9.36 -7.91
CA THR A 348 5.94 9.80 -8.58
C THR A 348 4.75 9.59 -7.66
N ASP A 349 3.88 10.61 -7.59
CA ASP A 349 2.61 10.55 -6.87
C ASP A 349 1.43 10.88 -7.78
N PHE A 350 0.20 10.60 -7.35
CA PHE A 350 -1.04 11.00 -8.01
C PHE A 350 -1.33 12.49 -7.75
N SER A 351 -0.50 13.39 -8.29
CA SER A 351 -0.69 14.83 -8.17
C SER A 351 -0.10 15.50 -9.39
N ASN A 352 -0.88 16.31 -10.08
CA ASN A 352 -0.50 16.94 -11.35
C ASN A 352 0.17 15.98 -12.32
N LEU A 353 -0.44 14.85 -12.58
CA LEU A 353 0.17 13.72 -13.28
C LEU A 353 -0.63 13.30 -14.50
N VAL A 354 0.05 12.88 -15.55
CA VAL A 354 -0.44 12.01 -16.63
C VAL A 354 0.60 10.91 -16.84
N ASN A 355 0.19 9.66 -16.68
CA ASN A 355 1.05 8.50 -16.91
C ASN A 355 0.45 7.57 -17.96
N THR A 356 1.29 7.12 -18.89
CA THR A 356 0.96 6.06 -19.83
C THR A 356 2.08 5.03 -19.80
N GLY A 357 1.75 3.80 -19.42
CA GLY A 357 2.74 2.72 -19.27
C GLY A 357 2.28 1.41 -19.88
N LEU A 358 3.23 0.64 -20.41
CA LEU A 358 3.03 -0.70 -20.95
C LEU A 358 3.93 -1.69 -20.23
N PHE A 359 3.36 -2.78 -19.70
CA PHE A 359 4.08 -3.75 -18.91
C PHE A 359 3.78 -5.17 -19.35
N LEU A 360 4.81 -6.00 -19.44
CA LEU A 360 4.72 -7.44 -19.66
C LEU A 360 5.08 -8.16 -18.35
N SER A 361 4.25 -9.08 -17.92
CA SER A 361 4.58 -10.02 -16.86
C SER A 361 4.57 -11.45 -17.37
N VAL A 362 5.49 -12.28 -16.87
CA VAL A 362 5.64 -13.69 -17.23
C VAL A 362 5.90 -14.54 -15.99
N ARG A 363 5.49 -15.80 -16.03
CA ARG A 363 5.79 -16.82 -15.00
C ARG A 363 6.54 -18.00 -15.64
N PRO A 364 7.86 -17.91 -15.81
CA PRO A 364 8.65 -18.96 -16.42
C PRO A 364 8.54 -20.30 -15.66
N THR A 365 8.45 -20.22 -14.34
CA THR A 365 8.21 -21.36 -13.45
C THR A 365 7.16 -20.99 -12.40
N SER A 366 6.60 -21.97 -11.70
CA SER A 366 5.58 -21.74 -10.66
C SER A 366 6.01 -20.72 -9.59
N PRO A 367 7.25 -20.78 -9.03
CA PRO A 367 7.69 -19.83 -8.00
C PRO A 367 8.18 -18.48 -8.55
N LEU A 368 8.50 -18.34 -9.85
CA LEU A 368 9.15 -17.16 -10.42
C LEU A 368 8.17 -16.32 -11.23
N THR A 369 8.02 -15.05 -10.85
CA THR A 369 7.34 -14.02 -11.64
C THR A 369 8.34 -12.94 -12.03
N LEU A 370 8.34 -12.58 -13.31
CA LEU A 370 9.14 -11.48 -13.84
C LEU A 370 8.20 -10.45 -14.47
N GLY A 371 8.53 -9.18 -14.30
CA GLY A 371 7.83 -8.06 -14.92
C GLY A 371 8.83 -7.10 -15.56
N PHE A 372 8.49 -6.63 -16.75
CA PHE A 372 9.26 -5.60 -17.43
C PHE A 372 8.29 -4.64 -18.13
N GLY A 373 8.59 -3.36 -18.09
CA GLY A 373 7.79 -2.37 -18.78
C GLY A 373 8.33 -0.98 -18.58
N GLY A 374 7.64 -0.03 -19.13
CA GLY A 374 8.00 1.36 -19.01
C GLY A 374 6.86 2.27 -19.42
N GLY A 375 7.07 3.55 -19.29
CA GLY A 375 6.06 4.53 -19.59
C GLY A 375 6.62 5.93 -19.68
N ARG A 376 5.69 6.82 -19.98
CA ARG A 376 5.91 8.26 -20.07
C ARG A 376 5.11 8.96 -18.99
N MET A 377 5.76 9.89 -18.30
CA MET A 377 5.13 10.74 -17.30
C MET A 377 5.17 12.20 -17.72
N ALA A 378 4.04 12.87 -17.53
CA ALA A 378 3.88 14.27 -17.79
C ALA A 378 3.06 14.92 -16.68
N ARG A 379 3.17 16.25 -16.53
CA ARG A 379 2.26 17.04 -15.68
C ARG A 379 0.92 17.24 -16.40
N GLN A 380 -0.16 17.24 -15.66
CA GLN A 380 -1.50 17.52 -16.19
C GLN A 380 -1.61 19.01 -16.58
N THR A 381 -1.06 19.90 -15.75
CA THR A 381 -0.90 21.32 -16.06
C THR A 381 0.55 21.78 -15.94
N ARG A 382 0.94 22.84 -16.67
CA ARG A 382 2.27 23.47 -16.60
C ARG A 382 2.42 24.39 -15.40
N ALA A 383 1.33 24.89 -14.87
CA ALA A 383 1.32 25.90 -13.81
C ALA A 383 1.74 25.32 -12.46
N ASP A 384 1.57 24.00 -12.26
CA ASP A 384 1.89 23.31 -11.02
C ASP A 384 3.14 22.43 -11.17
N ALA A 385 3.77 22.08 -10.05
CA ALA A 385 4.96 21.23 -9.99
C ALA A 385 4.66 19.78 -10.39
N ALA A 386 5.69 18.98 -10.68
CA ALA A 386 5.62 17.53 -10.57
C ALA A 386 5.81 17.12 -9.11
N TYR A 387 5.20 15.99 -8.72
CA TYR A 387 5.19 15.55 -7.31
C TYR A 387 5.78 14.16 -7.14
N ALA A 388 6.66 14.02 -6.14
CA ALA A 388 7.04 12.77 -5.53
C ALA A 388 6.19 12.50 -4.28
N GLN A 389 6.32 11.32 -3.70
CA GLN A 389 5.54 10.94 -2.52
C GLN A 389 6.14 11.48 -1.21
N PRO A 390 5.29 11.76 -0.22
CA PRO A 390 3.85 11.99 -0.26
C PRO A 390 3.56 13.46 -0.57
N LEU A 391 3.01 13.76 -1.74
CA LEU A 391 2.63 15.12 -2.19
C LEU A 391 3.79 16.14 -2.05
N LEU A 392 5.02 15.66 -2.33
CA LEU A 392 6.24 16.46 -2.23
C LEU A 392 6.57 17.08 -3.60
N PRO A 393 6.51 18.40 -3.78
CA PRO A 393 6.84 19.02 -5.05
C PRO A 393 8.32 18.81 -5.40
N ILE A 394 8.58 18.35 -6.62
CA ILE A 394 9.94 18.21 -7.15
C ILE A 394 10.48 19.62 -7.45
N PRO A 395 11.59 20.03 -6.85
CA PRO A 395 12.14 21.38 -7.03
C PRO A 395 12.36 21.70 -8.52
N ARG A 396 12.12 22.94 -8.93
CA ARG A 396 12.33 23.44 -10.30
C ARG A 396 11.60 22.66 -11.39
N SER A 397 10.60 21.82 -11.05
CA SER A 397 9.85 21.05 -12.03
C SER A 397 8.75 21.82 -12.74
N THR A 398 8.48 23.08 -12.38
CA THR A 398 7.56 23.97 -13.08
C THR A 398 8.25 24.53 -14.33
N ILE A 399 8.39 23.71 -15.35
CA ILE A 399 9.04 24.00 -16.64
C ILE A 399 8.01 24.26 -17.74
N ALA A 400 8.44 24.78 -18.89
CA ALA A 400 7.56 25.10 -20.03
C ALA A 400 6.91 23.85 -20.65
N ASP A 401 7.59 22.71 -20.66
CA ASP A 401 7.04 21.44 -21.17
C ASP A 401 6.26 20.71 -20.07
N LYS A 402 5.20 20.00 -20.44
CA LYS A 402 4.50 19.09 -19.54
C LYS A 402 5.27 17.78 -19.29
N HIS A 403 6.06 17.32 -20.26
CA HIS A 403 6.81 16.08 -20.18
C HIS A 403 7.83 16.12 -19.06
N ILE A 404 7.72 15.16 -18.13
CA ILE A 404 8.64 15.00 -16.98
C ILE A 404 9.76 14.05 -17.35
N GLY A 405 9.45 12.92 -18.00
CA GLY A 405 10.44 11.94 -18.42
C GLY A 405 9.83 10.60 -18.79
N ASP A 406 10.70 9.69 -19.17
CA ASP A 406 10.38 8.31 -19.55
C ASP A 406 11.08 7.36 -18.59
N TYR A 407 10.40 6.25 -18.22
CA TYR A 407 10.96 5.30 -17.27
C TYR A 407 10.84 3.86 -17.77
N TRP A 408 11.79 3.03 -17.30
CA TRP A 408 11.76 1.58 -17.45
C TRP A 408 11.86 0.93 -16.08
N ARG A 409 11.08 -0.12 -15.88
CA ARG A 409 11.02 -0.86 -14.63
C ARG A 409 11.11 -2.36 -14.89
N PHE A 410 11.98 -3.02 -14.15
CA PHE A 410 12.06 -4.47 -14.07
C PHE A 410 11.74 -4.93 -12.67
N ASN A 411 10.90 -5.94 -12.54
CA ASN A 411 10.54 -6.55 -11.26
C ASN A 411 10.79 -8.06 -11.34
N ALA A 412 11.29 -8.64 -10.26
CA ALA A 412 11.36 -10.07 -10.09
C ALA A 412 10.80 -10.46 -8.72
N SER A 413 10.09 -11.58 -8.64
CA SER A 413 9.63 -12.18 -7.40
C SER A 413 9.80 -13.68 -7.46
N TYR A 414 10.51 -14.25 -6.49
CA TYR A 414 10.76 -15.68 -6.37
C TYR A 414 10.28 -16.20 -5.03
N ARG A 415 9.27 -17.07 -5.03
CA ARG A 415 8.76 -17.74 -3.84
C ARG A 415 9.59 -18.98 -3.57
N CYS A 416 10.56 -18.87 -2.64
CA CYS A 416 11.43 -19.99 -2.25
C CYS A 416 10.62 -21.14 -1.65
N ASN A 417 9.67 -20.79 -0.79
CA ASN A 417 8.66 -21.69 -0.22
C ASN A 417 7.46 -20.85 0.23
N ARG A 418 6.49 -21.41 0.95
CA ARG A 418 5.32 -20.67 1.45
C ARG A 418 5.66 -19.55 2.45
N HIS A 419 6.79 -19.66 3.15
CA HIS A 419 7.22 -18.70 4.17
C HIS A 419 8.16 -17.63 3.62
N LEU A 420 9.03 -17.94 2.65
CA LEU A 420 10.08 -17.05 2.18
C LEU A 420 9.87 -16.64 0.73
N THR A 421 9.77 -15.34 0.52
CA THR A 421 9.75 -14.71 -0.80
C THR A 421 10.92 -13.73 -0.93
N LEU A 422 11.62 -13.81 -2.05
CA LEU A 422 12.62 -12.84 -2.48
C LEU A 422 12.02 -12.00 -3.61
N SER A 423 12.20 -10.69 -3.57
CA SER A 423 11.77 -9.80 -4.65
C SER A 423 12.76 -8.69 -4.91
N SER A 424 12.71 -8.13 -6.10
CA SER A 424 13.54 -6.99 -6.49
C SER A 424 12.80 -6.07 -7.45
N GLU A 425 13.17 -4.81 -7.44
CA GLU A 425 12.80 -3.82 -8.44
C GLU A 425 14.03 -3.05 -8.90
N LEU A 426 14.14 -2.85 -10.21
CA LEU A 426 15.09 -1.93 -10.84
C LEU A 426 14.29 -0.89 -11.60
N LEU A 427 14.61 0.39 -11.41
CA LEU A 427 14.02 1.51 -12.12
C LEU A 427 15.12 2.34 -12.77
N HIS A 428 14.91 2.68 -14.02
CA HIS A 428 15.69 3.66 -14.76
C HIS A 428 14.73 4.74 -15.26
N TYR A 429 14.93 5.98 -14.81
CA TYR A 429 14.06 7.09 -15.14
C TYR A 429 14.86 8.23 -15.74
N VAL A 430 14.61 8.51 -17.02
CA VAL A 430 15.30 9.54 -17.80
C VAL A 430 14.45 10.80 -17.77
N PRO A 431 14.93 11.91 -17.19
CA PRO A 431 14.19 13.18 -17.18
C PRO A 431 14.08 13.75 -18.61
N SER A 432 13.02 14.52 -18.86
CA SER A 432 12.82 15.24 -20.10
C SER A 432 13.94 16.25 -20.37
N ALA A 433 14.03 16.74 -21.60
CA ALA A 433 14.98 17.80 -21.95
C ALA A 433 14.80 19.05 -21.06
N GLY A 434 13.54 19.48 -20.86
CA GLY A 434 13.27 20.65 -20.01
C GLY A 434 13.65 20.48 -18.56
N LEU A 435 13.52 19.26 -17.99
CA LEU A 435 14.02 19.01 -16.63
C LEU A 435 15.55 18.98 -16.58
N ARG A 436 16.21 18.44 -17.60
CA ARG A 436 17.69 18.48 -17.68
C ARG A 436 18.25 19.89 -17.78
N GLU A 437 17.57 20.81 -18.48
CA GLU A 437 17.94 22.23 -18.55
C GLU A 437 17.96 22.92 -17.16
N VAL A 438 17.13 22.44 -16.22
CA VAL A 438 17.13 22.95 -14.85
C VAL A 438 18.00 22.12 -13.90
N GLY A 439 18.79 21.17 -14.43
CA GLY A 439 19.81 20.40 -13.71
C GLY A 439 19.31 19.04 -13.20
N ALA A 440 18.28 18.46 -13.82
CA ALA A 440 17.82 17.12 -13.45
C ALA A 440 18.73 16.03 -14.01
N ASP A 441 19.03 15.03 -13.19
CA ASP A 441 19.78 13.85 -13.51
C ASP A 441 18.89 12.64 -13.76
N THR A 442 19.41 11.67 -14.52
CA THR A 442 18.81 10.35 -14.67
C THR A 442 18.80 9.63 -13.33
N VAL A 443 17.68 8.98 -13.00
CA VAL A 443 17.54 8.26 -11.75
C VAL A 443 17.69 6.77 -11.98
N HIS A 444 18.53 6.13 -11.16
CA HIS A 444 18.59 4.69 -11.02
C HIS A 444 18.15 4.32 -9.59
N TYR A 445 17.17 3.43 -9.52
CA TYR A 445 16.75 2.85 -8.26
C TYR A 445 16.86 1.34 -8.35
N ALA A 446 17.38 0.74 -7.29
CA ALA A 446 17.44 -0.70 -7.13
C ALA A 446 16.99 -1.09 -5.73
N GLU A 447 16.18 -2.15 -5.62
CA GLU A 447 15.88 -2.76 -4.32
C GLU A 447 15.90 -4.28 -4.39
N VAL A 448 16.23 -4.88 -3.26
CA VAL A 448 16.11 -6.32 -3.00
C VAL A 448 15.41 -6.51 -1.65
N VAL A 449 14.42 -7.38 -1.63
CA VAL A 449 13.62 -7.66 -0.43
C VAL A 449 13.61 -9.15 -0.16
N ALA A 450 13.90 -9.52 1.09
CA ALA A 450 13.62 -10.85 1.63
C ALA A 450 12.47 -10.72 2.65
N LYS A 451 11.37 -11.44 2.42
CA LYS A 451 10.20 -11.45 3.30
C LYS A 451 9.95 -12.87 3.79
N LEU A 452 10.06 -13.05 5.10
CA LEU A 452 9.72 -14.27 5.81
C LEU A 452 8.38 -14.06 6.54
N LEU A 453 7.42 -14.97 6.32
CA LEU A 453 6.10 -14.98 6.95
C LEU A 453 5.92 -16.30 7.71
N PHE A 454 5.35 -16.24 8.89
CA PHE A 454 5.12 -17.42 9.73
C PHE A 454 3.89 -17.24 10.61
#